data_dfd408e40a685ee76c320d4966733db5
#
_entry.id   dfd408e40a685ee76c320d4966733db5
#
_cell.length_a   1.000
_cell.length_b   1.000
_cell.length_c   1.000
_cell.angle_alpha   90.00
_cell.angle_beta   90.00
_cell.angle_gamma   90.00
#
_symmetry.space_group_name_H-M   'P 1'
#
loop_
_entity.id
_entity.type
_entity.pdbx_description
1 polymer ?
#
loop_
_entity_poly.entity_id
_entity_poly.type
_entity_poly.pdbx_seq_one_letter_code
_entity_poly.pdbx_strand_id
1 'polypeptide(L)'
;MSDRKTIRRALVSVYDKERLLEIGNALSGAGVEILSTGSTAKTLQAAGIAVTEVSAYTGFPEIMGGRVKTLHPRVHSGILADQNNPEHLAAIKDLDIEPFDLVIINLYPFAATIASGADFAECIEQIDIGGPSMLRGAAKNHGSVAVICKPAQYDQLLSAIKAGGFTQAERKQLALEVFRTTAEYDLTIANWLGQNDELPEWFGRIWHRENVLRYGENPHQSAAIYSGGPVGIVNAVQLHGKEMSFNNYTDAESAWRAVLDHRDPAVAIMKHANPCGIAVCALGVAVAYQHAHECDPVSAYGGVVAANRKVDLAMATPLSDIFTEVLIAPDYDEDALELLMKKPSIRILKCAVPEIAPLELRSVSGGVLLQETDLIDAPGDSPSNWKQVSGGPVDEQTMKDLEFAWRSVRSVKSNAILLAKMTASVGIGMGQVNRVDSAKLAVDRAGERVKGSVAASDAFFPFADGLQILIDAGVVAIVQPGGSVRDEEVIAAAKKAGIAMFFTGVRHFSHA
;
A
#
# COMPACT_ATOMS: atom_id res chain seq x y z
N MET A 1 31.18 -29.96 -18.34
CA MET A 1 29.89 -30.63 -18.60
C MET A 1 28.79 -29.70 -18.17
N SER A 2 27.68 -29.63 -18.89
CA SER A 2 26.56 -28.77 -18.53
C SER A 2 25.97 -29.22 -17.19
N ASP A 3 25.79 -28.33 -16.24
CA ASP A 3 25.09 -28.54 -14.95
C ASP A 3 23.56 -28.69 -15.14
N ARG A 4 23.11 -28.83 -16.40
CA ARG A 4 21.70 -28.91 -16.77
C ARG A 4 21.18 -30.32 -16.62
N LYS A 5 20.02 -30.44 -15.97
CA LYS A 5 19.31 -31.71 -15.84
C LYS A 5 18.23 -31.83 -16.90
N THR A 6 18.33 -32.86 -17.72
CA THR A 6 17.38 -33.16 -18.79
C THR A 6 15.98 -33.45 -18.24
N ILE A 7 14.96 -32.91 -18.90
CA ILE A 7 13.56 -33.18 -18.58
C ILE A 7 13.09 -34.37 -19.45
N ARG A 8 12.74 -35.48 -18.84
CA ARG A 8 12.22 -36.69 -19.50
C ARG A 8 10.76 -36.92 -19.17
N ARG A 9 10.33 -36.50 -17.97
CA ARG A 9 8.98 -36.73 -17.47
C ARG A 9 8.46 -35.52 -16.72
N ALA A 10 7.26 -35.05 -17.07
CA ALA A 10 6.61 -33.89 -16.51
C ALA A 10 5.22 -34.21 -15.94
N LEU A 11 4.91 -33.66 -14.77
CA LEU A 11 3.55 -33.60 -14.24
C LEU A 11 2.97 -32.20 -14.51
N VAL A 12 1.86 -32.13 -15.24
CA VAL A 12 1.22 -30.87 -15.64
C VAL A 12 -0.22 -30.83 -15.12
N SER A 13 -0.50 -29.96 -14.19
CA SER A 13 -1.85 -29.78 -13.62
C SER A 13 -2.09 -28.29 -13.34
N VAL A 14 -2.73 -27.59 -14.24
CA VAL A 14 -2.90 -26.14 -14.18
C VAL A 14 -4.39 -25.77 -14.15
N TYR A 15 -4.74 -24.79 -13.30
CA TYR A 15 -6.07 -24.16 -13.32
C TYR A 15 -6.15 -23.19 -14.49
N ASP A 16 -5.25 -22.23 -14.55
CA ASP A 16 -5.11 -21.28 -15.64
C ASP A 16 -4.50 -21.99 -16.87
N LYS A 17 -5.19 -21.93 -18.00
CA LYS A 17 -4.80 -22.55 -19.26
C LYS A 17 -4.01 -21.62 -20.17
N GLU A 18 -3.62 -20.44 -19.69
CA GLU A 18 -2.80 -19.51 -20.47
C GLU A 18 -1.56 -20.25 -21.00
N ARG A 19 -1.32 -20.16 -22.30
CA ARG A 19 -0.18 -20.77 -23.02
C ARG A 19 0.02 -22.29 -22.79
N LEU A 20 -1.01 -23.01 -22.26
CA LEU A 20 -0.88 -24.45 -21.98
C LEU A 20 -0.53 -25.26 -23.22
N LEU A 21 -1.12 -24.95 -24.38
CA LEU A 21 -0.85 -25.66 -25.63
C LEU A 21 0.58 -25.42 -26.15
N GLU A 22 1.11 -24.21 -25.95
CA GLU A 22 2.50 -23.88 -26.30
C GLU A 22 3.47 -24.74 -25.47
N ILE A 23 3.26 -24.81 -24.15
CA ILE A 23 4.05 -25.62 -23.23
C ILE A 23 3.93 -27.11 -23.55
N GLY A 24 2.70 -27.60 -23.79
CA GLY A 24 2.44 -28.98 -24.12
C GLY A 24 3.14 -29.41 -25.44
N ASN A 25 3.07 -28.60 -26.47
CA ASN A 25 3.77 -28.83 -27.73
C ASN A 25 5.30 -28.81 -27.54
N ALA A 26 5.84 -27.90 -26.77
CA ALA A 26 7.28 -27.82 -26.52
C ALA A 26 7.79 -29.06 -25.75
N LEU A 27 7.06 -29.51 -24.73
CA LEU A 27 7.38 -30.74 -24.01
C LEU A 27 7.30 -31.98 -24.90
N SER A 28 6.20 -32.16 -25.63
CA SER A 28 5.99 -33.26 -26.57
C SER A 28 7.06 -33.30 -27.67
N GLY A 29 7.35 -32.12 -28.27
CA GLY A 29 8.39 -31.98 -29.28
C GLY A 29 9.81 -32.28 -28.77
N ALA A 30 10.05 -32.15 -27.48
CA ALA A 30 11.29 -32.53 -26.80
C ALA A 30 11.31 -34.02 -26.35
N GLY A 31 10.25 -34.78 -26.61
CA GLY A 31 10.14 -36.20 -26.22
C GLY A 31 9.86 -36.40 -24.73
N VAL A 32 9.31 -35.40 -24.04
CA VAL A 32 8.96 -35.46 -22.64
C VAL A 32 7.65 -36.22 -22.43
N GLU A 33 7.63 -37.24 -21.59
CA GLU A 33 6.40 -37.91 -21.14
C GLU A 33 5.60 -36.96 -20.24
N ILE A 34 4.31 -36.75 -20.61
CA ILE A 34 3.43 -35.83 -19.86
C ILE A 34 2.39 -36.63 -19.07
N LEU A 35 2.40 -36.49 -17.75
CA LEU A 35 1.28 -36.87 -16.89
C LEU A 35 0.44 -35.64 -16.59
N SER A 36 -0.91 -35.79 -16.60
CA SER A 36 -1.79 -34.66 -16.36
C SER A 36 -3.11 -35.09 -15.73
N THR A 37 -3.89 -34.12 -15.30
CA THR A 37 -5.15 -34.36 -14.57
C THR A 37 -6.33 -33.64 -15.20
N GLY A 38 -7.52 -34.24 -15.15
CA GLY A 38 -8.84 -33.62 -15.39
C GLY A 38 -8.87 -32.73 -16.64
N SER A 39 -9.26 -31.48 -16.47
CA SER A 39 -9.39 -30.52 -17.59
C SER A 39 -8.09 -30.22 -18.31
N THR A 40 -6.95 -30.24 -17.60
CA THR A 40 -5.62 -30.03 -18.22
C THR A 40 -5.29 -31.15 -19.20
N ALA A 41 -5.49 -32.41 -18.79
CA ALA A 41 -5.29 -33.59 -19.65
C ALA A 41 -6.19 -33.52 -20.89
N LYS A 42 -7.49 -33.25 -20.71
CA LYS A 42 -8.46 -33.14 -21.80
C LYS A 42 -8.08 -32.04 -22.81
N THR A 43 -7.62 -30.88 -22.33
CA THR A 43 -7.19 -29.78 -23.21
C THR A 43 -5.98 -30.18 -24.07
N LEU A 44 -4.98 -30.84 -23.45
CA LEU A 44 -3.78 -31.29 -24.16
C LEU A 44 -4.12 -32.40 -25.20
N GLN A 45 -4.93 -33.38 -24.77
CA GLN A 45 -5.37 -34.50 -25.67
C GLN A 45 -6.17 -33.99 -26.83
N ALA A 46 -7.09 -33.02 -26.63
CA ALA A 46 -7.86 -32.41 -27.70
C ALA A 46 -6.99 -31.71 -28.77
N ALA A 47 -5.80 -31.27 -28.38
CA ALA A 47 -4.80 -30.69 -29.29
C ALA A 47 -3.86 -31.73 -29.89
N GLY A 48 -4.10 -33.02 -29.68
CA GLY A 48 -3.29 -34.11 -30.24
C GLY A 48 -1.99 -34.37 -29.47
N ILE A 49 -1.81 -33.80 -28.29
CA ILE A 49 -0.64 -34.01 -27.44
C ILE A 49 -0.84 -35.30 -26.64
N ALA A 50 0.13 -36.24 -26.71
CA ALA A 50 0.07 -37.46 -25.93
C ALA A 50 0.22 -37.18 -24.43
N VAL A 51 -0.77 -37.62 -23.64
CA VAL A 51 -0.82 -37.41 -22.21
C VAL A 51 -1.33 -38.66 -21.51
N THR A 52 -0.66 -39.07 -20.45
CA THR A 52 -1.14 -40.09 -19.51
C THR A 52 -1.95 -39.43 -18.39
N GLU A 53 -3.19 -39.84 -18.19
CA GLU A 53 -3.99 -39.35 -17.06
C GLU A 53 -3.49 -39.92 -15.74
N VAL A 54 -3.44 -39.07 -14.69
CA VAL A 54 -3.01 -39.48 -13.34
C VAL A 54 -3.87 -40.61 -12.79
N SER A 55 -5.17 -40.64 -13.08
CA SER A 55 -6.06 -41.76 -12.70
C SER A 55 -5.66 -43.09 -13.33
N ALA A 56 -5.27 -43.11 -14.58
CA ALA A 56 -4.75 -44.30 -15.25
C ALA A 56 -3.39 -44.71 -14.70
N TYR A 57 -2.51 -43.75 -14.41
CA TYR A 57 -1.19 -44.01 -13.82
C TYR A 57 -1.25 -44.57 -12.40
N THR A 58 -2.17 -44.04 -11.58
CA THR A 58 -2.30 -44.46 -10.18
C THR A 58 -3.17 -45.70 -10.02
N GLY A 59 -4.03 -45.99 -10.98
CA GLY A 59 -5.10 -47.00 -10.86
C GLY A 59 -6.22 -46.58 -9.89
N PHE A 60 -6.24 -45.33 -9.46
CA PHE A 60 -7.22 -44.81 -8.51
C PHE A 60 -8.10 -43.75 -9.19
N PRO A 61 -9.44 -43.90 -9.12
CA PRO A 61 -10.34 -42.95 -9.75
C PRO A 61 -10.34 -41.62 -9.02
N GLU A 62 -10.69 -40.55 -9.75
CA GLU A 62 -10.98 -39.24 -9.15
C GLU A 62 -12.30 -39.35 -8.37
N ILE A 63 -12.27 -38.98 -7.08
CA ILE A 63 -13.42 -39.06 -6.18
C ILE A 63 -13.69 -37.73 -5.48
N MET A 64 -14.86 -37.59 -4.85
CA MET A 64 -15.26 -36.41 -4.07
C MET A 64 -15.18 -35.12 -4.90
N GLY A 65 -15.67 -35.17 -6.17
CA GLY A 65 -15.65 -33.99 -7.03
C GLY A 65 -14.25 -33.47 -7.39
N GLY A 66 -13.23 -34.33 -7.31
CA GLY A 66 -11.83 -33.96 -7.62
C GLY A 66 -10.98 -33.55 -6.43
N ARG A 67 -11.53 -33.54 -5.21
CA ARG A 67 -10.76 -33.24 -3.99
C ARG A 67 -9.66 -34.28 -3.72
N VAL A 68 -9.87 -35.54 -4.14
CA VAL A 68 -8.85 -36.61 -4.09
C VAL A 68 -8.54 -37.06 -5.51
N LYS A 69 -7.40 -36.66 -6.02
CA LYS A 69 -6.98 -36.84 -7.39
C LYS A 69 -5.48 -37.09 -7.51
N THR A 70 -4.69 -36.18 -6.98
CA THR A 70 -3.21 -36.19 -7.02
C THR A 70 -2.59 -36.55 -5.67
N LEU A 71 -3.36 -36.61 -4.58
CA LEU A 71 -2.90 -37.02 -3.24
C LEU A 71 -2.76 -38.53 -3.21
N HIS A 72 -1.81 -39.06 -3.96
CA HIS A 72 -1.56 -40.49 -4.09
C HIS A 72 -0.07 -40.81 -3.91
N PRO A 73 0.32 -41.87 -3.18
CA PRO A 73 1.73 -42.24 -2.95
C PRO A 73 2.54 -42.34 -4.24
N ARG A 74 2.00 -42.90 -5.32
CA ARG A 74 2.73 -43.04 -6.60
C ARG A 74 3.11 -41.68 -7.18
N VAL A 75 2.24 -40.65 -7.09
CA VAL A 75 2.52 -39.29 -7.56
C VAL A 75 3.58 -38.64 -6.69
N HIS A 76 3.36 -38.64 -5.37
CA HIS A 76 4.28 -38.00 -4.42
C HIS A 76 5.64 -38.66 -4.32
N SER A 77 5.72 -39.99 -4.46
CA SER A 77 7.01 -40.71 -4.53
C SER A 77 7.80 -40.30 -5.78
N GLY A 78 7.12 -40.18 -6.93
CA GLY A 78 7.76 -39.72 -8.16
C GLY A 78 8.30 -38.28 -8.07
N ILE A 79 7.61 -37.42 -7.30
CA ILE A 79 8.04 -36.03 -7.04
C ILE A 79 9.18 -35.96 -6.01
N LEU A 80 9.12 -36.76 -4.92
CA LEU A 80 9.99 -36.65 -3.75
C LEU A 80 11.25 -37.52 -3.81
N ALA A 81 11.31 -38.47 -4.72
CA ALA A 81 12.50 -39.30 -4.87
C ALA A 81 13.73 -38.46 -5.24
N ASP A 82 14.71 -38.40 -4.35
CA ASP A 82 16.01 -37.84 -4.68
C ASP A 82 16.72 -38.76 -5.70
N GLN A 83 16.84 -38.27 -6.91
CA GLN A 83 17.43 -39.05 -8.02
C GLN A 83 18.96 -39.20 -7.91
N ASN A 84 19.59 -38.57 -6.92
CA ASN A 84 20.99 -38.78 -6.58
C ASN A 84 21.16 -39.81 -5.45
N ASN A 85 20.06 -40.27 -4.84
CA ASN A 85 20.08 -41.27 -3.79
C ASN A 85 19.71 -42.67 -4.34
N PRO A 86 20.66 -43.64 -4.39
CA PRO A 86 20.39 -44.98 -4.92
C PRO A 86 19.29 -45.73 -4.17
N GLU A 87 19.15 -45.54 -2.86
CA GLU A 87 18.09 -46.16 -2.05
C GLU A 87 16.70 -45.67 -2.44
N HIS A 88 16.57 -44.37 -2.70
CA HIS A 88 15.31 -43.81 -3.18
C HIS A 88 14.94 -44.35 -4.58
N LEU A 89 15.92 -44.44 -5.48
CA LEU A 89 15.69 -44.99 -6.82
C LEU A 89 15.31 -46.49 -6.76
N ALA A 90 15.94 -47.29 -5.90
CA ALA A 90 15.57 -48.68 -5.70
C ALA A 90 14.13 -48.79 -5.17
N ALA A 91 13.78 -48.03 -4.13
CA ALA A 91 12.46 -48.08 -3.50
C ALA A 91 11.33 -47.73 -4.47
N ILE A 92 11.48 -46.70 -5.33
CA ILE A 92 10.45 -46.38 -6.30
C ILE A 92 10.37 -47.37 -7.46
N LYS A 93 11.52 -47.96 -7.86
CA LYS A 93 11.58 -48.96 -8.91
C LYS A 93 10.84 -50.22 -8.52
N ASP A 94 10.98 -50.69 -7.26
CA ASP A 94 10.28 -51.86 -6.74
C ASP A 94 8.75 -51.70 -6.74
N LEU A 95 8.27 -50.48 -6.78
CA LEU A 95 6.84 -50.09 -6.86
C LEU A 95 6.38 -49.68 -8.25
N ASP A 96 7.24 -49.85 -9.29
CA ASP A 96 6.96 -49.42 -10.66
C ASP A 96 6.58 -47.94 -10.74
N ILE A 97 7.39 -47.09 -10.06
CA ILE A 97 7.22 -45.64 -10.04
C ILE A 97 8.42 -45.01 -10.72
N GLU A 98 8.13 -44.19 -11.75
CA GLU A 98 9.13 -43.39 -12.42
C GLU A 98 9.18 -41.97 -11.83
N PRO A 99 10.39 -41.41 -11.61
CA PRO A 99 10.53 -40.06 -11.07
C PRO A 99 10.13 -38.98 -12.06
N PHE A 100 9.67 -37.83 -11.55
CA PHE A 100 9.45 -36.62 -12.35
C PHE A 100 10.72 -35.78 -12.38
N ASP A 101 10.98 -35.15 -13.54
CA ASP A 101 12.03 -34.15 -13.71
C ASP A 101 11.46 -32.70 -13.69
N LEU A 102 10.14 -32.59 -13.98
CA LEU A 102 9.43 -31.29 -14.04
C LEU A 102 8.02 -31.42 -13.44
N VAL A 103 7.62 -30.40 -12.70
CA VAL A 103 6.26 -30.21 -12.19
C VAL A 103 5.77 -28.84 -12.61
N ILE A 104 4.60 -28.75 -13.26
CA ILE A 104 3.96 -27.50 -13.71
C ILE A 104 2.57 -27.46 -13.09
N ILE A 105 2.37 -26.56 -12.11
CA ILE A 105 1.11 -26.42 -11.40
C ILE A 105 0.90 -24.94 -11.08
N ASN A 106 -0.26 -24.42 -11.43
CA ASN A 106 -0.74 -23.17 -10.85
C ASN A 106 -1.95 -23.45 -9.95
N LEU A 107 -2.05 -22.70 -8.87
CA LEU A 107 -3.09 -22.88 -7.85
C LEU A 107 -4.44 -22.34 -8.32
N TYR A 108 -5.50 -22.75 -7.65
CA TYR A 108 -6.82 -22.17 -7.81
C TYR A 108 -6.79 -20.68 -7.42
N PRO A 109 -7.56 -19.82 -8.11
CA PRO A 109 -7.49 -18.37 -7.95
C PRO A 109 -8.27 -17.87 -6.73
N PHE A 110 -7.92 -18.36 -5.54
CA PHE A 110 -8.62 -18.07 -4.28
C PHE A 110 -8.80 -16.56 -4.04
N ALA A 111 -7.75 -15.77 -4.20
CA ALA A 111 -7.80 -14.31 -4.04
C ALA A 111 -8.79 -13.65 -5.03
N ALA A 112 -8.80 -14.09 -6.29
CA ALA A 112 -9.74 -13.56 -7.29
C ALA A 112 -11.19 -13.98 -6.99
N THR A 113 -11.39 -15.17 -6.45
CA THR A 113 -12.72 -15.66 -6.03
C THR A 113 -13.27 -14.79 -4.90
N ILE A 114 -12.48 -14.48 -3.88
CA ILE A 114 -12.89 -13.55 -2.81
C ILE A 114 -13.22 -12.17 -3.41
N ALA A 115 -12.35 -11.63 -4.25
CA ALA A 115 -12.52 -10.31 -4.84
C ALA A 115 -13.77 -10.21 -5.74
N SER A 116 -14.23 -11.33 -6.31
CA SER A 116 -15.48 -11.36 -7.09
C SER A 116 -16.76 -11.29 -6.25
N GLY A 117 -16.65 -11.37 -4.91
CA GLY A 117 -17.79 -11.41 -3.99
C GLY A 117 -18.50 -12.77 -3.93
N ALA A 118 -17.78 -13.85 -4.28
CA ALA A 118 -18.28 -15.22 -4.15
C ALA A 118 -18.73 -15.55 -2.71
N ASP A 119 -19.69 -16.43 -2.55
CA ASP A 119 -20.16 -16.83 -1.22
C ASP A 119 -19.10 -17.68 -0.48
N PHE A 120 -19.35 -17.88 0.83
CA PHE A 120 -18.41 -18.60 1.70
C PHE A 120 -18.15 -20.04 1.21
N ALA A 121 -19.19 -20.73 0.74
CA ALA A 121 -19.06 -22.12 0.29
C ALA A 121 -18.26 -22.19 -1.03
N GLU A 122 -18.48 -21.28 -1.95
CA GLU A 122 -17.70 -21.17 -3.20
C GLU A 122 -16.24 -20.86 -2.91
N CYS A 123 -15.96 -19.96 -1.97
CA CYS A 123 -14.58 -19.67 -1.55
C CYS A 123 -13.91 -20.92 -0.95
N ILE A 124 -14.57 -21.68 -0.08
CA ILE A 124 -14.03 -22.92 0.49
C ILE A 124 -13.67 -23.92 -0.61
N GLU A 125 -14.48 -24.08 -1.66
CA GLU A 125 -14.19 -25.00 -2.79
C GLU A 125 -12.98 -24.55 -3.63
N GLN A 126 -12.55 -23.29 -3.53
CA GLN A 126 -11.35 -22.78 -4.19
C GLN A 126 -10.08 -22.90 -3.33
N ILE A 127 -10.16 -23.52 -2.15
CA ILE A 127 -8.97 -23.86 -1.37
C ILE A 127 -8.32 -25.10 -1.98
N ASP A 128 -7.20 -24.90 -2.69
CA ASP A 128 -6.44 -25.97 -3.34
C ASP A 128 -5.59 -26.71 -2.30
N ILE A 129 -5.79 -28.02 -2.20
CA ILE A 129 -5.01 -28.90 -1.31
C ILE A 129 -3.91 -29.65 -2.09
N GLY A 130 -4.28 -30.18 -3.25
CA GLY A 130 -3.38 -31.02 -4.05
C GLY A 130 -2.26 -30.23 -4.70
N GLY A 131 -2.57 -29.05 -5.23
CA GLY A 131 -1.60 -28.15 -5.87
C GLY A 131 -0.45 -27.76 -4.94
N PRO A 132 -0.73 -27.11 -3.78
CA PRO A 132 0.32 -26.78 -2.82
C PRO A 132 1.14 -27.98 -2.36
N SER A 133 0.51 -29.12 -2.14
CA SER A 133 1.21 -30.35 -1.72
C SER A 133 2.26 -30.79 -2.75
N MET A 134 1.88 -30.88 -4.02
CA MET A 134 2.79 -31.25 -5.11
C MET A 134 3.88 -30.19 -5.35
N LEU A 135 3.52 -28.91 -5.34
CA LEU A 135 4.47 -27.80 -5.49
C LEU A 135 5.53 -27.84 -4.39
N ARG A 136 5.13 -27.95 -3.13
CA ARG A 136 6.04 -28.02 -1.98
C ARG A 136 6.93 -29.26 -2.03
N GLY A 137 6.39 -30.42 -2.46
CA GLY A 137 7.15 -31.63 -2.68
C GLY A 137 8.24 -31.46 -3.74
N ALA A 138 7.90 -30.90 -4.91
CA ALA A 138 8.85 -30.63 -5.98
C ALA A 138 9.90 -29.58 -5.57
N ALA A 139 9.49 -28.50 -4.91
CA ALA A 139 10.40 -27.49 -4.40
C ALA A 139 11.39 -28.02 -3.36
N LYS A 140 10.93 -28.87 -2.42
CA LYS A 140 11.82 -29.56 -1.48
C LYS A 140 12.87 -30.40 -2.21
N ASN A 141 12.46 -31.09 -3.27
CA ASN A 141 13.33 -31.96 -4.08
C ASN A 141 13.98 -31.22 -5.27
N HIS A 142 14.23 -29.93 -5.19
CA HIS A 142 14.80 -29.12 -6.28
C HIS A 142 16.18 -29.60 -6.76
N GLY A 143 16.88 -30.42 -5.98
CA GLY A 143 18.06 -31.12 -6.45
C GLY A 143 17.77 -32.03 -7.64
N SER A 144 16.58 -32.60 -7.70
CA SER A 144 16.13 -33.56 -8.71
C SER A 144 15.05 -33.04 -9.64
N VAL A 145 14.17 -32.14 -9.21
CA VAL A 145 12.95 -31.71 -9.90
C VAL A 145 12.96 -30.20 -10.15
N ALA A 146 12.64 -29.79 -11.38
CA ALA A 146 12.28 -28.38 -11.66
C ALA A 146 10.79 -28.19 -11.39
N VAL A 147 10.41 -26.97 -10.91
CA VAL A 147 9.01 -26.68 -10.60
C VAL A 147 8.59 -25.32 -11.11
N ILE A 148 7.49 -25.26 -11.83
CA ILE A 148 6.88 -24.06 -12.40
C ILE A 148 5.53 -23.86 -11.71
N CYS A 149 5.31 -22.69 -11.11
CA CYS A 149 4.08 -22.40 -10.36
C CYS A 149 3.26 -21.22 -10.90
N LYS A 150 3.76 -20.50 -11.89
CA LYS A 150 3.10 -19.32 -12.49
C LYS A 150 3.30 -19.28 -14.02
N PRO A 151 2.32 -18.80 -14.80
CA PRO A 151 2.47 -18.61 -16.26
C PRO A 151 3.64 -17.68 -16.61
N ALA A 152 3.95 -16.69 -15.80
CA ALA A 152 5.08 -15.77 -16.00
C ALA A 152 6.46 -16.48 -16.08
N GLN A 153 6.56 -17.75 -15.64
CA GLN A 153 7.78 -18.56 -15.72
C GLN A 153 7.87 -19.39 -17.02
N TYR A 154 6.86 -19.34 -17.91
CA TYR A 154 6.82 -20.20 -19.10
C TYR A 154 7.91 -19.88 -20.11
N ASP A 155 8.31 -18.61 -20.28
CA ASP A 155 9.44 -18.28 -21.17
C ASP A 155 10.76 -18.86 -20.66
N GLN A 156 10.97 -18.89 -19.36
CA GLN A 156 12.12 -19.55 -18.73
C GLN A 156 12.07 -21.07 -18.97
N LEU A 157 10.89 -21.69 -18.85
CA LEU A 157 10.69 -23.12 -19.12
C LEU A 157 10.99 -23.45 -20.59
N LEU A 158 10.44 -22.68 -21.54
CA LEU A 158 10.68 -22.88 -22.98
C LEU A 158 12.16 -22.75 -23.34
N SER A 159 12.84 -21.79 -22.72
CA SER A 159 14.28 -21.62 -22.88
C SER A 159 15.07 -22.81 -22.30
N ALA A 160 14.67 -23.30 -21.12
CA ALA A 160 15.31 -24.45 -20.49
C ALA A 160 15.11 -25.74 -21.31
N ILE A 161 13.91 -25.98 -21.87
CA ILE A 161 13.65 -27.14 -22.76
C ILE A 161 14.64 -27.14 -23.93
N LYS A 162 14.80 -25.99 -24.62
CA LYS A 162 15.75 -25.84 -25.72
C LYS A 162 17.20 -26.01 -25.30
N ALA A 163 17.56 -25.63 -24.08
CA ALA A 163 18.92 -25.73 -23.55
C ALA A 163 19.26 -27.10 -22.93
N GLY A 164 18.34 -28.07 -22.98
CA GLY A 164 18.54 -29.41 -22.42
C GLY A 164 18.23 -29.54 -20.91
N GLY A 165 17.42 -28.64 -20.38
CA GLY A 165 16.91 -28.65 -19.00
C GLY A 165 17.39 -27.49 -18.15
N PHE A 166 17.09 -27.54 -16.84
CA PHE A 166 17.45 -26.53 -15.85
C PHE A 166 18.77 -26.84 -15.15
N THR A 167 19.57 -25.79 -14.87
CA THR A 167 20.70 -25.89 -13.95
C THR A 167 20.24 -26.05 -12.51
N GLN A 168 21.14 -26.47 -11.60
CA GLN A 168 20.82 -26.55 -10.16
C GLN A 168 20.44 -25.17 -9.56
N ALA A 169 21.13 -24.11 -9.97
CA ALA A 169 20.85 -22.74 -9.53
C ALA A 169 19.44 -22.28 -9.96
N GLU A 170 19.07 -22.55 -11.23
CA GLU A 170 17.74 -22.25 -11.74
C GLU A 170 16.65 -23.03 -10.99
N ARG A 171 16.85 -24.35 -10.72
CA ARG A 171 15.88 -25.15 -9.95
C ARG A 171 15.72 -24.64 -8.51
N LYS A 172 16.82 -24.22 -7.85
CA LYS A 172 16.77 -23.59 -6.53
C LYS A 172 15.96 -22.30 -6.52
N GLN A 173 16.11 -21.47 -7.56
CA GLN A 173 15.36 -20.22 -7.69
C GLN A 173 13.87 -20.49 -7.93
N LEU A 174 13.53 -21.48 -8.76
CA LEU A 174 12.15 -21.92 -8.96
C LEU A 174 11.53 -22.46 -7.66
N ALA A 175 12.28 -23.22 -6.88
CA ALA A 175 11.83 -23.72 -5.58
C ALA A 175 11.55 -22.58 -4.57
N LEU A 176 12.40 -21.54 -4.55
CA LEU A 176 12.16 -20.36 -3.74
C LEU A 176 10.83 -19.69 -4.11
N GLU A 177 10.54 -19.57 -5.42
CA GLU A 177 9.30 -18.96 -5.87
C GLU A 177 8.06 -19.78 -5.48
N VAL A 178 8.16 -21.12 -5.47
CA VAL A 178 7.08 -21.96 -4.96
C VAL A 178 6.78 -21.67 -3.49
N PHE A 179 7.80 -21.60 -2.64
CA PHE A 179 7.57 -21.33 -1.20
C PHE A 179 7.01 -19.94 -0.96
N ARG A 180 7.37 -18.94 -1.79
CA ARG A 180 6.74 -17.62 -1.77
C ARG A 180 5.26 -17.70 -2.15
N THR A 181 4.96 -18.36 -3.26
CA THR A 181 3.59 -18.52 -3.76
C THR A 181 2.69 -19.27 -2.76
N THR A 182 3.18 -20.35 -2.16
CA THR A 182 2.37 -21.10 -1.18
C THR A 182 2.22 -20.35 0.14
N ALA A 183 3.23 -19.59 0.60
CA ALA A 183 3.12 -18.74 1.77
C ALA A 183 2.09 -17.62 1.59
N GLU A 184 2.08 -16.96 0.42
CA GLU A 184 1.10 -15.94 0.06
C GLU A 184 -0.31 -16.53 -0.04
N TYR A 185 -0.44 -17.72 -0.62
CA TYR A 185 -1.70 -18.43 -0.75
C TYR A 185 -2.29 -18.77 0.63
N ASP A 186 -1.51 -19.39 1.51
CA ASP A 186 -1.94 -19.77 2.85
C ASP A 186 -2.26 -18.53 3.71
N LEU A 187 -1.48 -17.45 3.57
CA LEU A 187 -1.74 -16.19 4.27
C LEU A 187 -3.06 -15.55 3.82
N THR A 188 -3.34 -15.58 2.53
CA THR A 188 -4.59 -15.04 1.98
C THR A 188 -5.79 -15.80 2.54
N ILE A 189 -5.70 -17.14 2.62
CA ILE A 189 -6.75 -17.98 3.22
C ILE A 189 -6.92 -17.67 4.71
N ALA A 190 -5.81 -17.58 5.46
CA ALA A 190 -5.85 -17.32 6.89
C ALA A 190 -6.46 -15.95 7.21
N ASN A 191 -6.08 -14.91 6.46
CA ASN A 191 -6.66 -13.57 6.62
C ASN A 191 -8.15 -13.54 6.25
N TRP A 192 -8.57 -14.26 5.22
CA TRP A 192 -9.98 -14.34 4.84
C TRP A 192 -10.81 -15.09 5.88
N LEU A 193 -10.33 -16.17 6.45
CA LEU A 193 -11.02 -16.89 7.52
C LEU A 193 -11.11 -16.07 8.81
N GLY A 194 -10.12 -15.23 9.09
CA GLY A 194 -10.05 -14.36 10.27
C GLY A 194 -10.63 -12.96 10.08
N GLN A 195 -11.30 -12.65 8.98
CA GLN A 195 -11.71 -11.29 8.60
C GLN A 195 -12.67 -10.58 9.56
N ASN A 196 -13.26 -11.29 10.52
CA ASN A 196 -14.19 -10.72 11.50
C ASN A 196 -13.50 -10.19 12.77
N ASP A 197 -12.18 -10.38 12.90
CA ASP A 197 -11.40 -9.89 14.03
C ASP A 197 -10.84 -8.51 13.70
N GLU A 198 -11.29 -7.47 14.41
CA GLU A 198 -10.77 -6.10 14.27
C GLU A 198 -9.28 -6.02 14.62
N LEU A 199 -8.86 -6.72 15.67
CA LEU A 199 -7.45 -6.86 16.09
C LEU A 199 -7.11 -8.34 16.29
N PRO A 200 -6.73 -9.05 15.21
CA PRO A 200 -6.57 -10.51 15.23
C PRO A 200 -5.39 -10.95 16.12
N GLU A 201 -5.51 -12.11 16.77
CA GLU A 201 -4.42 -12.71 17.56
C GLU A 201 -3.17 -13.01 16.73
N TRP A 202 -3.36 -13.28 15.45
CA TRP A 202 -2.29 -13.51 14.49
C TRP A 202 -2.45 -12.58 13.29
N PHE A 203 -1.39 -11.85 12.95
CA PHE A 203 -1.39 -10.89 11.86
C PHE A 203 -0.23 -11.16 10.90
N GLY A 204 -0.53 -11.25 9.62
CA GLY A 204 0.45 -11.41 8.57
C GLY A 204 0.13 -10.58 7.35
N ARG A 205 1.17 -10.01 6.73
CA ARG A 205 1.08 -9.27 5.47
C ARG A 205 2.31 -9.54 4.62
N ILE A 206 2.13 -9.62 3.31
CA ILE A 206 3.22 -9.81 2.34
C ILE A 206 3.36 -8.55 1.51
N TRP A 207 4.60 -8.17 1.27
CA TRP A 207 4.96 -7.09 0.34
C TRP A 207 5.94 -7.59 -0.70
N HIS A 208 5.70 -7.22 -1.95
CA HIS A 208 6.60 -7.48 -3.07
C HIS A 208 7.44 -6.25 -3.35
N ARG A 209 8.76 -6.45 -3.57
CA ARG A 209 9.66 -5.35 -3.89
C ARG A 209 9.37 -4.83 -5.30
N GLU A 210 8.99 -3.56 -5.39
CA GLU A 210 8.79 -2.86 -6.66
C GLU A 210 10.13 -2.37 -7.21
N ASN A 211 10.87 -1.59 -6.42
CA ASN A 211 12.12 -1.00 -6.84
C ASN A 211 13.13 -0.95 -5.69
N VAL A 212 14.42 -1.00 -6.04
CA VAL A 212 15.51 -0.64 -5.15
C VAL A 212 15.70 0.86 -5.26
N LEU A 213 15.69 1.56 -4.13
CA LEU A 213 15.89 3.00 -4.09
C LEU A 213 17.40 3.33 -4.07
N ARG A 214 17.72 4.53 -4.49
CA ARG A 214 19.12 5.00 -4.54
C ARG A 214 19.80 4.90 -3.17
N TYR A 215 19.09 5.25 -2.10
CA TYR A 215 19.47 5.11 -0.70
C TYR A 215 18.22 5.27 0.19
N GLY A 216 18.34 5.04 1.48
CA GLY A 216 17.27 5.21 2.46
C GLY A 216 17.08 6.67 2.85
N GLU A 217 16.68 6.88 4.10
CA GLU A 217 16.56 8.23 4.66
C GLU A 217 17.93 8.96 4.62
N ASN A 218 19.01 8.20 4.82
CA ASN A 218 20.38 8.68 4.74
C ASN A 218 21.19 7.98 3.65
N PRO A 219 22.20 8.66 3.06
CA PRO A 219 22.96 8.14 1.90
C PRO A 219 23.68 6.80 2.12
N HIS A 220 23.99 6.44 3.35
CA HIS A 220 24.68 5.19 3.69
C HIS A 220 23.73 3.99 3.86
N GLN A 221 22.41 4.21 3.83
CA GLN A 221 21.41 3.18 4.04
C GLN A 221 20.91 2.62 2.71
N SER A 222 20.92 1.30 2.57
CA SER A 222 20.23 0.64 1.46
C SER A 222 18.73 0.65 1.69
N ALA A 223 17.94 0.89 0.65
CA ALA A 223 16.48 0.92 0.74
C ALA A 223 15.80 0.37 -0.51
N ALA A 224 14.57 -0.02 -0.36
CA ALA A 224 13.70 -0.44 -1.45
C ALA A 224 12.24 -0.10 -1.11
N ILE A 225 11.41 0.10 -2.13
CA ILE A 225 9.97 0.24 -2.01
C ILE A 225 9.29 -1.10 -2.26
N TYR A 226 8.28 -1.41 -1.49
CA TYR A 226 7.49 -2.63 -1.59
C TYR A 226 6.00 -2.29 -1.71
N SER A 227 5.27 -3.04 -2.52
CA SER A 227 3.81 -3.01 -2.64
C SER A 227 3.20 -4.30 -2.08
N GLY A 228 1.92 -4.28 -1.76
CA GLY A 228 1.19 -5.44 -1.20
C GLY A 228 0.01 -5.01 -0.33
N GLY A 229 -0.32 -3.73 -0.37
CA GLY A 229 -1.51 -3.15 0.25
C GLY A 229 -2.52 -2.64 -0.78
N PRO A 230 -3.55 -1.92 -0.32
CA PRO A 230 -4.48 -1.20 -1.19
C PRO A 230 -3.76 -0.22 -2.13
N VAL A 231 -4.47 0.20 -3.19
CA VAL A 231 -3.95 1.19 -4.13
C VAL A 231 -3.60 2.49 -3.40
N GLY A 232 -2.40 3.02 -3.64
CA GLY A 232 -1.91 4.22 -3.00
C GLY A 232 -0.71 4.85 -3.72
N ILE A 233 0.08 5.64 -2.99
CA ILE A 233 1.21 6.39 -3.56
C ILE A 233 2.28 5.49 -4.20
N VAL A 234 2.43 4.26 -3.74
CA VAL A 234 3.37 3.28 -4.32
C VAL A 234 2.96 2.87 -5.72
N ASN A 235 1.66 2.90 -6.02
CA ASN A 235 1.08 2.54 -7.33
C ASN A 235 0.91 3.76 -8.26
N ALA A 236 1.34 4.95 -7.84
CA ALA A 236 1.25 6.15 -8.67
C ALA A 236 2.09 6.01 -9.94
N VAL A 237 1.55 6.48 -11.06
CA VAL A 237 2.27 6.52 -12.32
C VAL A 237 3.17 7.76 -12.35
N GLN A 238 4.46 7.56 -12.39
CA GLN A 238 5.40 8.66 -12.56
C GLN A 238 5.46 9.08 -14.04
N LEU A 239 4.96 10.28 -14.33
CA LEU A 239 4.88 10.83 -15.70
C LEU A 239 6.19 11.52 -16.10
N HIS A 240 6.94 12.07 -15.15
CA HIS A 240 8.16 12.83 -15.42
C HIS A 240 9.14 12.82 -14.26
N GLY A 241 10.40 13.14 -14.55
CA GLY A 241 11.46 13.41 -13.58
C GLY A 241 12.33 12.20 -13.24
N LYS A 242 13.23 12.39 -12.29
CA LYS A 242 14.10 11.35 -11.77
C LYS A 242 13.33 10.38 -10.88
N GLU A 243 13.90 9.21 -10.63
CA GLU A 243 13.35 8.24 -9.68
C GLU A 243 13.04 8.88 -8.32
N MET A 244 11.98 8.39 -7.69
CA MET A 244 11.58 8.79 -6.34
C MET A 244 12.62 8.31 -5.33
N SER A 245 12.98 9.16 -4.37
CA SER A 245 13.81 8.79 -3.22
C SER A 245 12.94 8.31 -2.05
N PHE A 246 13.55 7.70 -1.04
CA PHE A 246 12.90 7.34 0.21
C PHE A 246 12.14 8.53 0.83
N ASN A 247 12.82 9.68 0.95
CA ASN A 247 12.22 10.89 1.53
C ASN A 247 11.11 11.47 0.63
N ASN A 248 11.24 11.33 -0.71
CA ASN A 248 10.14 11.74 -1.60
C ASN A 248 8.86 10.92 -1.37
N TYR A 249 8.96 9.61 -1.14
CA TYR A 249 7.79 8.78 -0.81
C TYR A 249 7.15 9.19 0.51
N THR A 250 7.96 9.47 1.55
CA THR A 250 7.48 9.89 2.87
C THR A 250 6.74 11.22 2.80
N ASP A 251 7.33 12.21 2.13
CA ASP A 251 6.72 13.53 1.98
C ASP A 251 5.50 13.49 1.04
N ALA A 252 5.57 12.65 -0.01
CA ALA A 252 4.46 12.44 -0.96
C ALA A 252 3.23 11.83 -0.29
N GLU A 253 3.41 10.81 0.55
CA GLU A 253 2.32 10.21 1.33
C GLU A 253 1.69 11.23 2.27
N SER A 254 2.51 12.01 2.98
CA SER A 254 2.02 13.06 3.89
C SER A 254 1.23 14.15 3.14
N ALA A 255 1.72 14.58 1.97
CA ALA A 255 1.04 15.57 1.14
C ALA A 255 -0.28 15.05 0.57
N TRP A 256 -0.26 13.80 0.09
CA TRP A 256 -1.43 13.18 -0.51
C TRP A 256 -2.54 12.97 0.51
N ARG A 257 -2.22 12.43 1.69
CA ARG A 257 -3.19 12.29 2.79
C ARG A 257 -3.78 13.65 3.20
N ALA A 258 -2.97 14.69 3.33
CA ALA A 258 -3.42 16.02 3.74
C ALA A 258 -4.49 16.63 2.82
N VAL A 259 -4.35 16.48 1.51
CA VAL A 259 -5.36 17.03 0.58
C VAL A 259 -6.62 16.18 0.51
N LEU A 260 -6.53 14.88 0.78
CA LEU A 260 -7.67 13.96 0.77
C LEU A 260 -8.58 14.11 2.00
N ASP A 261 -8.12 14.74 3.07
CA ASP A 261 -8.96 15.12 4.22
C ASP A 261 -10.01 16.17 3.85
N HIS A 262 -9.88 16.81 2.70
CA HIS A 262 -10.76 17.89 2.21
C HIS A 262 -11.62 17.46 1.03
N ARG A 263 -12.90 17.83 1.08
CA ARG A 263 -13.87 17.52 0.00
C ARG A 263 -13.76 18.49 -1.19
N ASP A 264 -13.48 19.76 -0.90
CA ASP A 264 -13.30 20.81 -1.90
C ASP A 264 -11.90 20.81 -2.50
N PRO A 265 -11.66 21.53 -3.61
CA PRO A 265 -10.33 21.63 -4.20
C PRO A 265 -9.29 22.10 -3.18
N ALA A 266 -8.31 21.24 -2.89
CA ALA A 266 -7.30 21.42 -1.86
C ALA A 266 -5.89 21.24 -2.42
N VAL A 267 -4.95 22.01 -1.87
CA VAL A 267 -3.52 21.89 -2.12
C VAL A 267 -2.77 21.87 -0.79
N ALA A 268 -1.82 20.96 -0.66
CA ALA A 268 -0.87 20.89 0.45
C ALA A 268 0.56 20.94 -0.07
N ILE A 269 1.41 21.70 0.60
CA ILE A 269 2.85 21.77 0.37
C ILE A 269 3.53 21.21 1.60
N MET A 270 4.22 20.08 1.45
CA MET A 270 4.88 19.36 2.54
C MET A 270 6.40 19.40 2.42
N LYS A 271 7.05 19.40 3.55
CA LYS A 271 8.49 19.22 3.67
C LYS A 271 8.82 18.53 4.99
N HIS A 272 9.59 17.45 4.94
CA HIS A 272 9.91 16.62 6.11
C HIS A 272 8.65 16.13 6.86
N ALA A 273 7.68 15.67 6.06
CA ALA A 273 6.36 15.18 6.51
C ALA A 273 5.59 16.16 7.41
N ASN A 274 5.82 17.48 7.25
CA ASN A 274 5.06 18.55 7.88
C ASN A 274 4.61 19.58 6.84
N PRO A 275 3.44 20.20 7.00
CA PRO A 275 2.97 21.19 6.05
C PRO A 275 3.74 22.51 6.18
N CYS A 276 4.23 23.02 5.03
CA CYS A 276 4.59 24.41 4.85
C CYS A 276 3.32 25.26 4.70
N GLY A 277 2.30 24.69 4.08
CA GLY A 277 0.99 25.29 3.96
C GLY A 277 -0.03 24.34 3.35
N ILE A 278 -1.29 24.54 3.75
CA ILE A 278 -2.47 23.84 3.22
C ILE A 278 -3.52 24.89 2.91
N ALA A 279 -4.24 24.73 1.83
CA ALA A 279 -5.39 25.59 1.53
C ALA A 279 -6.46 24.84 0.74
N VAL A 280 -7.71 25.31 0.92
CA VAL A 280 -8.89 24.84 0.22
C VAL A 280 -9.54 26.06 -0.45
N CYS A 281 -9.92 25.93 -1.73
CA CYS A 281 -10.59 27.01 -2.43
C CYS A 281 -11.63 26.51 -3.43
N ALA A 282 -12.88 26.94 -3.29
CA ALA A 282 -13.95 26.59 -4.23
C ALA A 282 -13.68 27.08 -5.67
N LEU A 283 -12.79 28.08 -5.86
CA LEU A 283 -12.39 28.57 -7.17
C LEU A 283 -11.40 27.64 -7.90
N GLY A 284 -10.89 26.61 -7.24
CA GLY A 284 -10.03 25.60 -7.83
C GLY A 284 -8.64 25.53 -7.23
N VAL A 285 -7.85 24.54 -7.70
CA VAL A 285 -6.52 24.22 -7.17
C VAL A 285 -5.47 25.30 -7.42
N ALA A 286 -5.63 26.12 -8.45
CA ALA A 286 -4.71 27.22 -8.74
C ALA A 286 -4.70 28.27 -7.60
N VAL A 287 -5.89 28.68 -7.13
CA VAL A 287 -6.02 29.63 -6.01
C VAL A 287 -5.62 28.96 -4.70
N ALA A 288 -6.01 27.67 -4.50
CA ALA A 288 -5.59 26.90 -3.32
C ALA A 288 -4.05 26.79 -3.24
N TYR A 289 -3.36 26.58 -4.38
CA TYR A 289 -1.90 26.53 -4.42
C TYR A 289 -1.26 27.86 -3.98
N GLN A 290 -1.77 28.99 -4.50
CA GLN A 290 -1.26 30.31 -4.12
C GLN A 290 -1.38 30.55 -2.61
N HIS A 291 -2.56 30.30 -2.05
CA HIS A 291 -2.80 30.46 -0.61
C HIS A 291 -1.97 29.50 0.25
N ALA A 292 -1.81 28.24 -0.17
CA ALA A 292 -0.96 27.28 0.54
C ALA A 292 0.51 27.74 0.53
N HIS A 293 1.00 28.23 -0.60
CA HIS A 293 2.36 28.75 -0.75
C HIS A 293 2.60 30.00 0.10
N GLU A 294 1.63 30.89 0.22
CA GLU A 294 1.73 32.13 1.02
C GLU A 294 1.91 31.86 2.52
N CYS A 295 1.58 30.67 3.01
CA CYS A 295 1.75 30.32 4.42
C CYS A 295 3.23 30.36 4.85
N ASP A 296 4.12 29.68 4.10
CA ASP A 296 5.56 29.70 4.33
C ASP A 296 6.32 29.53 2.99
N PRO A 297 6.47 30.62 2.21
CA PRO A 297 7.13 30.57 0.91
C PRO A 297 8.59 30.12 0.96
N VAL A 298 9.26 30.39 2.09
CA VAL A 298 10.66 30.03 2.28
C VAL A 298 10.83 28.51 2.42
N SER A 299 10.00 27.88 3.25
CA SER A 299 10.04 26.44 3.48
C SER A 299 9.46 25.67 2.28
N ALA A 300 8.51 26.24 1.53
CA ALA A 300 7.90 25.63 0.34
C ALA A 300 8.93 25.32 -0.78
N TYR A 301 10.03 26.06 -0.84
CA TYR A 301 11.11 25.81 -1.79
C TYR A 301 11.73 24.41 -1.57
N GLY A 302 11.67 23.56 -2.60
CA GLY A 302 12.12 22.17 -2.54
C GLY A 302 11.13 21.25 -1.78
N GLY A 303 9.90 21.67 -1.61
CA GLY A 303 8.83 20.87 -1.01
C GLY A 303 8.17 19.90 -1.99
N VAL A 304 7.25 19.11 -1.46
CA VAL A 304 6.35 18.21 -2.20
C VAL A 304 4.96 18.83 -2.20
N VAL A 305 4.36 18.94 -3.38
CA VAL A 305 3.03 19.54 -3.59
C VAL A 305 2.04 18.46 -3.96
N ALA A 306 0.88 18.43 -3.31
CA ALA A 306 -0.24 17.59 -3.68
C ALA A 306 -1.48 18.42 -3.96
N ALA A 307 -2.29 18.02 -4.95
CA ALA A 307 -3.60 18.58 -5.24
C ALA A 307 -4.63 17.44 -5.33
N ASN A 308 -5.81 17.59 -4.69
CA ASN A 308 -6.86 16.56 -4.73
C ASN A 308 -7.77 16.65 -5.97
N ARG A 309 -7.46 17.51 -6.90
CA ARG A 309 -8.12 17.67 -8.21
C ARG A 309 -7.07 17.74 -9.31
N LYS A 310 -7.55 17.62 -10.53
CA LYS A 310 -6.74 17.77 -11.74
C LYS A 310 -6.00 19.10 -11.75
N VAL A 311 -4.71 19.08 -12.05
CA VAL A 311 -3.85 20.26 -12.15
C VAL A 311 -4.04 20.91 -13.52
N ASP A 312 -4.43 22.18 -13.51
CA ASP A 312 -4.59 23.02 -14.71
C ASP A 312 -3.37 23.92 -14.97
N LEU A 313 -3.36 24.59 -16.13
CA LEU A 313 -2.29 25.50 -16.50
C LEU A 313 -2.16 26.70 -15.52
N ALA A 314 -3.29 27.12 -14.92
CA ALA A 314 -3.30 28.24 -13.98
C ALA A 314 -2.53 27.89 -12.68
N MET A 315 -2.61 26.64 -12.20
CA MET A 315 -1.79 26.15 -11.09
C MET A 315 -0.34 25.89 -11.53
N ALA A 316 -0.16 25.28 -12.70
CA ALA A 316 1.15 24.89 -13.20
C ALA A 316 2.08 26.10 -13.44
N THR A 317 1.53 27.23 -13.86
CA THR A 317 2.31 28.43 -14.18
C THR A 317 3.10 28.96 -12.97
N PRO A 318 2.51 29.36 -11.85
CA PRO A 318 3.26 29.81 -10.68
C PRO A 318 4.10 28.70 -10.05
N LEU A 319 3.66 27.45 -10.09
CA LEU A 319 4.44 26.31 -9.59
C LEU A 319 5.72 26.10 -10.40
N SER A 320 5.68 26.33 -11.70
CA SER A 320 6.85 26.18 -12.57
C SER A 320 8.00 27.13 -12.21
N ASP A 321 7.74 28.25 -11.56
CA ASP A 321 8.77 29.22 -11.15
C ASP A 321 9.47 28.84 -9.84
N ILE A 322 8.90 27.87 -9.10
CA ILE A 322 9.39 27.46 -7.79
C ILE A 322 10.03 26.06 -7.90
N PHE A 323 11.17 25.87 -7.26
CA PHE A 323 11.74 24.52 -7.17
C PHE A 323 10.86 23.62 -6.33
N THR A 324 10.27 22.62 -6.98
CA THR A 324 9.40 21.59 -6.39
C THR A 324 10.01 20.21 -6.63
N GLU A 325 10.15 19.41 -5.60
CA GLU A 325 10.71 18.06 -5.69
C GLU A 325 9.71 17.07 -6.33
N VAL A 326 8.46 17.10 -5.87
CA VAL A 326 7.39 16.19 -6.33
C VAL A 326 6.09 16.96 -6.44
N LEU A 327 5.32 16.71 -7.51
CA LEU A 327 3.94 17.13 -7.67
C LEU A 327 3.06 15.90 -7.82
N ILE A 328 1.96 15.84 -7.04
CA ILE A 328 1.03 14.70 -7.02
C ILE A 328 -0.38 15.21 -7.27
N ALA A 329 -1.07 14.58 -8.20
CA ALA A 329 -2.48 14.87 -8.48
C ALA A 329 -3.18 13.64 -9.10
N PRO A 330 -4.54 13.61 -9.10
CA PRO A 330 -5.26 12.53 -9.76
C PRO A 330 -5.14 12.60 -11.29
N ASP A 331 -4.92 13.81 -11.84
CA ASP A 331 -4.73 14.03 -13.28
C ASP A 331 -4.09 15.39 -13.56
N TYR A 332 -3.77 15.65 -14.85
CA TYR A 332 -3.13 16.86 -15.33
C TYR A 332 -3.75 17.29 -16.67
N ASP A 333 -3.93 18.59 -16.92
CA ASP A 333 -4.19 19.11 -18.26
C ASP A 333 -2.92 18.97 -19.12
N GLU A 334 -3.08 18.74 -20.43
CA GLU A 334 -1.94 18.49 -21.34
C GLU A 334 -0.97 19.68 -21.36
N ASP A 335 -1.50 20.90 -21.44
CA ASP A 335 -0.69 22.14 -21.46
C ASP A 335 0.01 22.40 -20.12
N ALA A 336 -0.64 22.06 -19.00
CA ALA A 336 -0.01 22.09 -17.67
C ALA A 336 1.15 21.10 -17.57
N LEU A 337 0.94 19.88 -18.06
CA LEU A 337 1.95 18.84 -18.06
C LEU A 337 3.14 19.21 -18.94
N GLU A 338 2.88 19.70 -20.17
CA GLU A 338 3.93 20.19 -21.08
C GLU A 338 4.78 21.31 -20.46
N LEU A 339 4.14 22.26 -19.74
CA LEU A 339 4.87 23.32 -19.05
C LEU A 339 5.77 22.77 -17.96
N LEU A 340 5.25 21.89 -17.10
CA LEU A 340 5.96 21.33 -15.96
C LEU A 340 7.11 20.41 -16.38
N MET A 341 6.94 19.63 -17.45
CA MET A 341 7.98 18.75 -17.99
C MET A 341 9.22 19.49 -18.52
N LYS A 342 9.14 20.79 -18.74
CA LYS A 342 10.33 21.61 -19.07
C LYS A 342 11.32 21.70 -17.90
N LYS A 343 10.91 21.35 -16.68
CA LYS A 343 11.76 21.31 -15.48
C LYS A 343 12.26 19.88 -15.25
N PRO A 344 13.52 19.56 -15.55
CA PRO A 344 14.01 18.16 -15.53
C PRO A 344 14.07 17.55 -14.13
N SER A 345 13.97 18.36 -13.08
CA SER A 345 14.12 17.91 -11.69
C SER A 345 12.80 17.53 -11.02
N ILE A 346 11.66 18.09 -11.48
CA ILE A 346 10.36 17.81 -10.85
C ILE A 346 9.91 16.39 -11.17
N ARG A 347 9.46 15.69 -10.15
CA ARG A 347 8.78 14.40 -10.31
C ARG A 347 7.29 14.63 -10.35
N ILE A 348 6.64 14.16 -11.41
CA ILE A 348 5.20 14.33 -11.59
C ILE A 348 4.53 12.97 -11.43
N LEU A 349 3.66 12.84 -10.44
CA LEU A 349 2.95 11.61 -10.12
C LEU A 349 1.46 11.75 -10.39
N LYS A 350 0.93 10.86 -11.23
CA LYS A 350 -0.52 10.65 -11.37
C LYS A 350 -0.93 9.56 -10.40
N CYS A 351 -1.69 9.92 -9.37
CA CYS A 351 -2.07 9.04 -8.28
C CYS A 351 -3.59 8.95 -8.18
N ALA A 352 -4.13 7.73 -8.23
CA ALA A 352 -5.54 7.51 -7.93
C ALA A 352 -5.83 7.82 -6.46
N VAL A 353 -7.08 8.14 -6.15
CA VAL A 353 -7.53 8.22 -4.75
C VAL A 353 -7.29 6.85 -4.11
N PRO A 354 -6.56 6.77 -2.99
CA PRO A 354 -6.18 5.51 -2.40
C PRO A 354 -7.40 4.78 -1.82
N GLU A 355 -7.33 3.47 -1.85
CA GLU A 355 -8.17 2.65 -0.98
C GLU A 355 -7.58 2.71 0.43
N ILE A 356 -8.41 3.05 1.40
CA ILE A 356 -7.95 3.19 2.78
C ILE A 356 -7.83 1.80 3.40
N ALA A 357 -6.62 1.45 3.84
CA ALA A 357 -6.42 0.25 4.64
C ALA A 357 -7.14 0.41 5.99
N PRO A 358 -7.92 -0.58 6.45
CA PRO A 358 -8.61 -0.47 7.73
C PRO A 358 -7.65 -0.39 8.92
N LEU A 359 -6.44 -0.95 8.77
CA LEU A 359 -5.43 -1.01 9.83
C LEU A 359 -4.10 -0.39 9.39
N GLU A 360 -3.53 0.40 10.28
CA GLU A 360 -2.19 0.99 10.16
C GLU A 360 -1.17 0.23 11.01
N LEU A 361 0.03 0.06 10.44
CA LEU A 361 1.18 -0.60 11.06
C LEU A 361 2.27 0.40 11.42
N ARG A 362 2.80 0.29 12.62
CA ARG A 362 3.98 1.03 13.05
C ARG A 362 5.04 0.10 13.63
N SER A 363 6.22 0.12 13.06
CA SER A 363 7.35 -0.67 13.55
C SER A 363 7.83 -0.16 14.90
N VAL A 364 8.06 -1.08 15.84
CA VAL A 364 8.73 -0.84 17.12
C VAL A 364 9.77 -1.93 17.36
N SER A 365 10.74 -1.71 18.26
CA SER A 365 11.73 -2.72 18.56
C SER A 365 11.06 -4.01 19.08
N GLY A 366 11.28 -5.10 18.35
CA GLY A 366 10.74 -6.42 18.70
C GLY A 366 9.31 -6.70 18.21
N GLY A 367 8.66 -5.76 17.49
CA GLY A 367 7.30 -6.00 17.02
C GLY A 367 6.71 -4.86 16.20
N VAL A 368 5.39 -4.85 16.11
CA VAL A 368 4.60 -3.83 15.45
C VAL A 368 3.46 -3.37 16.36
N LEU A 369 3.11 -2.09 16.28
CA LEU A 369 1.84 -1.59 16.76
C LEU A 369 0.84 -1.66 15.61
N LEU A 370 -0.34 -2.14 15.88
CA LEU A 370 -1.46 -2.23 14.96
C LEU A 370 -2.60 -1.41 15.53
N GLN A 371 -3.18 -0.54 14.72
CA GLN A 371 -4.34 0.27 15.09
C GLN A 371 -5.27 0.43 13.89
N GLU A 372 -6.52 0.80 14.16
CA GLU A 372 -7.40 1.29 13.10
C GLU A 372 -6.84 2.56 12.48
N THR A 373 -7.05 2.70 11.17
CA THR A 373 -6.62 3.90 10.44
C THR A 373 -7.39 5.11 10.94
N ASP A 374 -6.66 6.14 11.38
CA ASP A 374 -7.26 7.41 11.79
C ASP A 374 -7.81 8.17 10.59
N LEU A 375 -9.12 8.42 10.57
CA LEU A 375 -9.85 9.12 9.50
C LEU A 375 -10.57 10.35 10.06
N ILE A 376 -10.85 11.32 9.17
CA ILE A 376 -11.71 12.47 9.48
C ILE A 376 -13.18 12.08 9.21
N ASP A 377 -13.71 11.16 10.01
CA ASP A 377 -15.07 10.62 9.89
C ASP A 377 -15.77 10.37 11.22
N ALA A 378 -15.09 10.64 12.33
CA ALA A 378 -15.69 10.58 13.65
C ALA A 378 -16.80 11.62 13.82
N PRO A 379 -17.84 11.37 14.65
CA PRO A 379 -18.90 12.35 14.90
C PRO A 379 -18.40 13.73 15.29
N GLY A 380 -17.28 13.82 16.01
CA GLY A 380 -16.64 15.08 16.42
C GLY A 380 -15.93 15.84 15.31
N ASP A 381 -15.79 15.26 14.10
CA ASP A 381 -15.19 15.95 12.96
C ASP A 381 -16.17 16.83 12.20
N SER A 382 -17.48 16.68 12.46
CA SER A 382 -18.50 17.55 11.92
C SER A 382 -18.73 18.76 12.82
N PRO A 383 -18.61 20.01 12.31
CA PRO A 383 -18.90 21.23 13.07
C PRO A 383 -20.28 21.26 13.72
N SER A 384 -21.26 20.55 13.13
CA SER A 384 -22.61 20.45 13.67
C SER A 384 -22.68 19.74 15.04
N ASN A 385 -21.67 18.95 15.36
CA ASN A 385 -21.56 18.20 16.62
C ASN A 385 -20.63 18.87 17.65
N TRP A 386 -20.01 19.99 17.29
CA TRP A 386 -19.10 20.69 18.20
C TRP A 386 -19.85 21.40 19.31
N LYS A 387 -19.29 21.31 20.50
CA LYS A 387 -19.83 22.00 21.67
C LYS A 387 -19.15 23.36 21.81
N GLN A 388 -19.89 24.43 21.58
CA GLN A 388 -19.40 25.78 21.90
C GLN A 388 -19.35 25.95 23.43
N VAL A 389 -18.19 26.27 24.00
CA VAL A 389 -17.96 26.42 25.44
C VAL A 389 -17.63 27.85 25.85
N SER A 390 -17.29 28.72 24.90
CA SER A 390 -16.99 30.15 25.14
C SER A 390 -17.37 30.99 23.91
N GLY A 391 -17.51 32.28 24.14
CA GLY A 391 -17.80 33.32 23.13
C GLY A 391 -19.25 33.31 22.64
N GLY A 392 -19.56 34.24 21.74
CA GLY A 392 -20.83 34.35 21.02
C GLY A 392 -20.85 33.50 19.74
N PRO A 393 -21.98 33.51 19.01
CA PRO A 393 -22.05 32.89 17.67
C PRO A 393 -20.96 33.44 16.76
N VAL A 394 -20.37 32.56 15.96
CA VAL A 394 -19.43 32.95 14.89
C VAL A 394 -20.13 33.02 13.56
N ASP A 395 -19.63 33.83 12.64
CA ASP A 395 -20.14 33.87 11.28
C ASP A 395 -19.78 32.62 10.46
N GLU A 396 -20.39 32.48 9.31
CA GLU A 396 -20.22 31.30 8.42
C GLU A 396 -18.76 31.13 7.97
N GLN A 397 -18.04 32.22 7.71
CA GLN A 397 -16.65 32.16 7.27
C GLN A 397 -15.74 31.68 8.40
N THR A 398 -15.92 32.21 9.61
CA THR A 398 -15.18 31.77 10.79
C THR A 398 -15.41 30.28 11.07
N MET A 399 -16.64 29.77 10.88
CA MET A 399 -16.92 28.34 11.04
C MET A 399 -16.24 27.48 9.96
N LYS A 400 -16.23 27.94 8.70
CA LYS A 400 -15.48 27.27 7.62
C LYS A 400 -13.98 27.26 7.89
N ASP A 401 -13.44 28.35 8.40
CA ASP A 401 -12.02 28.44 8.77
C ASP A 401 -11.68 27.48 9.93
N LEU A 402 -12.56 27.34 10.94
CA LEU A 402 -12.41 26.37 12.02
C LEU A 402 -12.48 24.92 11.52
N GLU A 403 -13.42 24.58 10.65
CA GLU A 403 -13.51 23.25 10.06
C GLU A 403 -12.26 22.93 9.23
N PHE A 404 -11.83 23.87 8.39
CA PHE A 404 -10.59 23.74 7.63
C PHE A 404 -9.39 23.53 8.55
N ALA A 405 -9.25 24.35 9.60
CA ALA A 405 -8.14 24.25 10.54
C ALA A 405 -8.13 22.90 11.27
N TRP A 406 -9.32 22.40 11.68
CA TRP A 406 -9.48 21.10 12.34
C TRP A 406 -9.05 19.96 11.43
N ARG A 407 -9.51 19.90 10.19
CA ARG A 407 -9.13 18.87 9.22
C ARG A 407 -7.64 18.94 8.90
N SER A 408 -7.09 20.14 8.74
CA SER A 408 -5.70 20.35 8.35
C SER A 408 -4.71 20.05 9.50
N VAL A 409 -5.08 20.30 10.79
CA VAL A 409 -4.18 20.07 11.91
C VAL A 409 -3.83 18.59 12.10
N ARG A 410 -4.67 17.65 11.65
CA ARG A 410 -4.39 16.21 11.65
C ARG A 410 -3.10 15.86 10.89
N SER A 411 -2.80 16.61 9.83
CA SER A 411 -1.60 16.39 9.02
C SER A 411 -0.32 17.01 9.61
N VAL A 412 -0.42 17.63 10.78
CA VAL A 412 0.68 18.30 11.46
C VAL A 412 1.22 17.41 12.59
N LYS A 413 2.54 17.24 12.67
CA LYS A 413 3.15 16.46 13.77
C LYS A 413 2.87 17.08 15.12
N SER A 414 2.44 16.26 16.07
CA SER A 414 2.09 16.65 17.44
C SER A 414 3.33 17.12 18.26
N ASN A 415 3.22 18.00 19.23
CA ASN A 415 2.08 18.88 19.51
C ASN A 415 1.90 19.88 18.38
N ALA A 416 0.68 20.03 17.91
CA ALA A 416 0.38 20.85 16.75
C ALA A 416 -0.62 21.98 17.05
N ILE A 417 -0.33 23.18 16.54
CA ILE A 417 -1.24 24.30 16.41
C ILE A 417 -1.24 24.75 14.96
N LEU A 418 -2.41 24.87 14.36
CA LEU A 418 -2.59 25.38 13.01
C LEU A 418 -3.48 26.62 13.05
N LEU A 419 -2.97 27.73 12.52
CA LEU A 419 -3.71 28.98 12.36
C LEU A 419 -4.25 29.05 10.94
N ALA A 420 -5.52 29.42 10.78
CA ALA A 420 -6.19 29.50 9.50
C ALA A 420 -7.00 30.78 9.33
N LYS A 421 -7.10 31.24 8.07
CA LYS A 421 -7.94 32.35 7.65
C LYS A 421 -8.31 32.16 6.19
N MET A 422 -9.58 32.38 5.83
CA MET A 422 -10.08 32.20 4.47
C MET A 422 -9.79 30.80 3.90
N THR A 423 -9.98 29.76 4.73
CA THR A 423 -9.72 28.35 4.41
C THR A 423 -8.29 28.06 3.92
N ALA A 424 -7.32 28.82 4.43
CA ALA A 424 -5.90 28.65 4.19
C ALA A 424 -5.12 28.72 5.51
N SER A 425 -4.10 27.91 5.67
CA SER A 425 -3.17 28.02 6.80
C SER A 425 -2.38 29.32 6.69
N VAL A 426 -2.19 30.00 7.80
CA VAL A 426 -1.41 31.23 7.88
C VAL A 426 -0.20 31.12 8.80
N GLY A 427 -0.16 30.09 9.63
CA GLY A 427 0.96 29.77 10.50
C GLY A 427 0.77 28.39 11.13
N ILE A 428 1.83 27.61 11.21
CA ILE A 428 1.78 26.23 11.70
C ILE A 428 2.93 25.98 12.70
N GLY A 429 2.58 25.57 13.89
CA GLY A 429 3.52 25.10 14.91
C GLY A 429 3.43 23.57 14.99
N MET A 430 4.51 22.88 14.60
CA MET A 430 4.58 21.44 14.46
C MET A 430 5.66 20.83 15.34
N GLY A 431 5.43 19.59 15.80
CA GLY A 431 6.45 18.71 16.37
C GLY A 431 7.07 19.21 17.68
N GLN A 432 6.32 20.00 18.45
CA GLN A 432 6.85 20.55 19.69
C GLN A 432 6.54 19.64 20.89
N VAL A 433 7.46 19.63 21.86
CA VAL A 433 7.30 18.82 23.10
C VAL A 433 6.27 19.39 24.07
N ASN A 434 5.84 20.61 23.85
CA ASN A 434 4.77 21.25 24.62
C ASN A 434 3.89 22.15 23.76
N ARG A 435 2.67 22.42 24.25
CA ARG A 435 1.65 23.19 23.52
C ARG A 435 1.97 24.68 23.42
N VAL A 436 2.70 25.22 24.41
CA VAL A 436 3.11 26.64 24.48
C VAL A 436 4.06 26.97 23.32
N ASP A 437 5.08 26.13 23.10
CA ASP A 437 6.05 26.34 22.03
C ASP A 437 5.41 26.13 20.65
N SER A 438 4.46 25.20 20.53
CA SER A 438 3.67 25.02 19.32
C SER A 438 2.84 26.27 19.01
N ALA A 439 2.18 26.87 20.00
CA ALA A 439 1.43 28.12 19.83
C ALA A 439 2.34 29.28 19.44
N LYS A 440 3.49 29.45 20.11
CA LYS A 440 4.47 30.48 19.75
C LYS A 440 4.96 30.33 18.32
N LEU A 441 5.38 29.11 17.94
CA LEU A 441 5.88 28.83 16.60
C LEU A 441 4.82 29.14 15.51
N ALA A 442 3.55 28.77 15.76
CA ALA A 442 2.47 29.09 14.84
C ALA A 442 2.29 30.60 14.68
N VAL A 443 2.27 31.35 15.79
CA VAL A 443 2.15 32.81 15.81
C VAL A 443 3.32 33.48 15.12
N ASP A 444 4.55 33.09 15.44
CA ASP A 444 5.78 33.65 14.85
C ASP A 444 5.80 33.48 13.33
N ARG A 445 5.41 32.31 12.84
CA ARG A 445 5.32 32.02 11.39
C ARG A 445 4.19 32.77 10.70
N ALA A 446 3.08 32.95 11.37
CA ALA A 446 1.97 33.74 10.85
C ALA A 446 2.30 35.23 10.71
N GLY A 447 3.10 35.78 11.64
CA GLY A 447 3.37 37.22 11.71
C GLY A 447 2.06 38.03 11.79
N GLU A 448 1.95 39.10 11.01
CA GLU A 448 0.74 39.95 10.99
C GLU A 448 -0.53 39.23 10.51
N ARG A 449 -0.40 38.07 9.83
CA ARG A 449 -1.56 37.29 9.33
C ARG A 449 -2.34 36.60 10.45
N VAL A 450 -1.77 36.48 11.64
CA VAL A 450 -2.43 35.90 12.82
C VAL A 450 -3.67 36.70 13.24
N LYS A 451 -3.67 38.02 13.02
CA LYS A 451 -4.80 38.86 13.42
C LYS A 451 -6.08 38.50 12.67
N GLY A 452 -7.10 38.15 13.44
CA GLY A 452 -8.39 37.71 12.92
C GLY A 452 -8.37 36.31 12.30
N SER A 453 -7.34 35.49 12.55
CA SER A 453 -7.33 34.08 12.21
C SER A 453 -8.07 33.24 13.26
N VAL A 454 -8.35 31.99 12.91
CA VAL A 454 -8.78 30.95 13.85
C VAL A 454 -7.63 29.99 14.16
N ALA A 455 -7.75 29.22 15.22
CA ALA A 455 -6.76 28.21 15.57
C ALA A 455 -7.40 26.82 15.78
N ALA A 456 -6.72 25.77 15.34
CA ALA A 456 -6.98 24.40 15.73
C ALA A 456 -5.81 23.82 16.52
N SER A 457 -6.12 23.04 17.54
CA SER A 457 -5.16 22.28 18.34
C SER A 457 -5.46 20.79 18.19
N ASP A 458 -4.44 19.98 17.87
CA ASP A 458 -4.56 18.53 17.67
C ASP A 458 -4.96 17.77 18.96
N ALA A 459 -4.79 18.41 20.13
CA ALA A 459 -5.24 17.92 21.43
C ALA A 459 -5.69 19.08 22.33
N PHE A 460 -6.17 18.77 23.55
CA PHE A 460 -6.58 19.78 24.51
C PHE A 460 -5.41 20.65 24.99
N PHE A 461 -5.71 21.87 25.43
CA PHE A 461 -4.77 22.71 26.17
C PHE A 461 -4.69 22.22 27.61
N PRO A 462 -3.50 21.78 28.11
CA PRO A 462 -3.37 21.32 29.50
C PRO A 462 -3.46 22.47 30.52
N PHE A 463 -3.14 23.69 30.07
CA PHE A 463 -3.17 24.94 30.83
C PHE A 463 -3.59 26.08 29.91
N ALA A 464 -3.96 27.23 30.50
CA ALA A 464 -4.39 28.40 29.71
C ALA A 464 -3.23 29.16 29.02
N ASP A 465 -1.97 28.86 29.33
CA ASP A 465 -0.79 29.57 28.84
C ASP A 465 -0.63 29.49 27.29
N GLY A 466 -0.76 28.30 26.72
CA GLY A 466 -0.74 28.13 25.28
C GLY A 466 -1.91 28.83 24.57
N LEU A 467 -3.09 28.82 25.17
CA LEU A 467 -4.26 29.55 24.72
C LEU A 467 -4.03 31.06 24.79
N GLN A 468 -3.43 31.57 25.89
CA GLN A 468 -3.18 32.98 26.07
C GLN A 468 -2.29 33.58 24.96
N ILE A 469 -1.29 32.83 24.50
CA ILE A 469 -0.43 33.27 23.39
C ILE A 469 -1.28 33.52 22.11
N LEU A 470 -2.23 32.64 21.84
CA LEU A 470 -3.11 32.78 20.66
C LEU A 470 -4.06 33.99 20.82
N ILE A 471 -4.59 34.19 22.02
CA ILE A 471 -5.44 35.33 22.34
C ILE A 471 -4.69 36.65 22.16
N ASP A 472 -3.49 36.74 22.74
CA ASP A 472 -2.66 37.95 22.70
C ASP A 472 -2.20 38.29 21.28
N ALA A 473 -2.06 37.28 20.43
CA ALA A 473 -1.74 37.43 19.02
C ALA A 473 -2.92 37.86 18.15
N GLY A 474 -4.17 37.82 18.66
CA GLY A 474 -5.37 38.26 17.96
C GLY A 474 -6.15 37.18 17.22
N VAL A 475 -6.03 35.91 17.66
CA VAL A 475 -6.88 34.80 17.23
C VAL A 475 -8.31 35.04 17.72
N VAL A 476 -9.32 34.84 16.86
CA VAL A 476 -10.72 35.17 17.19
C VAL A 476 -11.58 33.97 17.56
N ALA A 477 -11.18 32.75 17.17
CA ALA A 477 -11.90 31.53 17.51
C ALA A 477 -10.95 30.34 17.54
N ILE A 478 -11.28 29.32 18.34
CA ILE A 478 -10.44 28.15 18.55
C ILE A 478 -11.28 26.88 18.56
N VAL A 479 -10.74 25.82 17.96
CA VAL A 479 -11.29 24.45 18.03
C VAL A 479 -10.24 23.53 18.64
N GLN A 480 -10.67 22.66 19.56
CA GLN A 480 -9.84 21.64 20.23
C GLN A 480 -10.70 20.47 20.72
N PRO A 481 -10.11 19.32 21.05
CA PRO A 481 -10.85 18.16 21.57
C PRO A 481 -11.59 18.40 22.87
N GLY A 482 -11.01 19.15 23.83
CA GLY A 482 -11.43 19.16 25.22
C GLY A 482 -11.04 17.88 25.95
N GLY A 483 -11.51 17.70 27.19
CA GLY A 483 -11.25 16.51 28.02
C GLY A 483 -10.05 16.64 28.96
N SER A 484 -9.49 17.84 29.15
CA SER A 484 -8.50 18.12 30.17
C SER A 484 -9.17 18.24 31.55
N VAL A 485 -8.49 17.79 32.59
CA VAL A 485 -8.90 18.06 33.99
C VAL A 485 -8.92 19.56 34.32
N ARG A 486 -8.31 20.39 33.48
CA ARG A 486 -8.24 21.86 33.56
C ARG A 486 -9.04 22.59 32.48
N ASP A 487 -9.99 21.94 31.84
CA ASP A 487 -10.84 22.58 30.85
C ASP A 487 -11.53 23.84 31.38
N GLU A 488 -11.95 23.85 32.65
CA GLU A 488 -12.57 25.03 33.27
C GLU A 488 -11.66 26.26 33.28
N GLU A 489 -10.35 26.06 33.54
CA GLU A 489 -9.35 27.14 33.51
C GLU A 489 -9.19 27.69 32.08
N VAL A 490 -9.10 26.80 31.09
CA VAL A 490 -8.95 27.14 29.68
C VAL A 490 -10.21 27.86 29.17
N ILE A 491 -11.39 27.36 29.51
CA ILE A 491 -12.68 28.00 29.18
C ILE A 491 -12.80 29.38 29.84
N ALA A 492 -12.38 29.53 31.08
CA ALA A 492 -12.41 30.81 31.80
C ALA A 492 -11.52 31.86 31.10
N ALA A 493 -10.33 31.47 30.64
CA ALA A 493 -9.43 32.34 29.88
C ALA A 493 -10.07 32.77 28.55
N ALA A 494 -10.65 31.84 27.81
CA ALA A 494 -11.36 32.13 26.56
C ALA A 494 -12.55 33.07 26.77
N LYS A 495 -13.37 32.84 27.81
CA LYS A 495 -14.49 33.71 28.22
C LYS A 495 -14.03 35.11 28.57
N LYS A 496 -12.97 35.24 29.34
CA LYS A 496 -12.39 36.54 29.74
C LYS A 496 -11.93 37.34 28.50
N ALA A 497 -11.39 36.65 27.49
CA ALA A 497 -10.96 37.28 26.24
C ALA A 497 -12.11 37.51 25.25
N GLY A 498 -13.30 36.95 25.48
CA GLY A 498 -14.45 37.04 24.58
C GLY A 498 -14.34 36.26 23.28
N ILE A 499 -13.37 35.30 23.17
CA ILE A 499 -13.19 34.52 21.97
C ILE A 499 -14.10 33.28 21.97
N ALA A 500 -14.51 32.85 20.76
CA ALA A 500 -15.27 31.63 20.58
C ALA A 500 -14.35 30.40 20.75
N MET A 501 -14.83 29.38 21.49
CA MET A 501 -14.13 28.11 21.65
C MET A 501 -15.09 26.95 21.46
N PHE A 502 -14.63 25.98 20.68
CA PHE A 502 -15.38 24.77 20.36
C PHE A 502 -14.62 23.54 20.79
N PHE A 503 -15.35 22.55 21.35
CA PHE A 503 -14.85 21.24 21.68
C PHE A 503 -15.42 20.21 20.70
N THR A 504 -14.51 19.40 20.08
CA THR A 504 -14.87 18.36 19.14
C THR A 504 -15.20 17.04 19.82
N GLY A 505 -14.64 16.77 21.00
CA GLY A 505 -14.75 15.50 21.71
C GLY A 505 -13.91 14.36 21.13
N VAL A 506 -13.25 14.58 20.02
CA VAL A 506 -12.30 13.65 19.37
C VAL A 506 -10.97 14.35 19.14
N ARG A 507 -9.90 13.57 18.95
CA ARG A 507 -8.57 14.11 18.66
C ARG A 507 -7.91 13.30 17.54
N HIS A 508 -6.99 13.93 16.81
CA HIS A 508 -6.20 13.32 15.76
C HIS A 508 -4.71 13.60 15.97
N PHE A 509 -4.03 12.72 16.69
CA PHE A 509 -2.59 12.82 16.88
C PHE A 509 -1.80 12.23 15.72
N SER A 510 -0.76 12.93 15.28
CA SER A 510 0.21 12.43 14.31
C SER A 510 1.62 12.52 14.92
N HIS A 511 2.27 11.38 15.19
CA HIS A 511 3.61 11.29 15.77
C HIS A 511 4.65 10.69 14.84
N ALA A 512 4.25 10.17 13.67
CA ALA A 512 5.16 9.47 12.74
C ALA A 512 5.55 10.33 11.56
#